data_f7455434a04f1e19e82393d7eb9e34b8
#
_entry.id   f7455434a04f1e19e82393d7eb9e34b8
#
_cell.length_a   1.000
_cell.length_b   1.000
_cell.length_c   1.000
_cell.angle_alpha   90.00
_cell.angle_beta   90.00
_cell.angle_gamma   90.00
#
_symmetry.space_group_name_H-M   'P 1'
#
loop_
_entity.id
_entity.type
_entity.pdbx_description
1 polymer ?
#
loop_
_entity_poly.entity_id
_entity_poly.type
_entity_poly.pdbx_seq_one_letter_code
_entity_poly.pdbx_strand_id
1 'polypeptide(L)'
;MEILSSPRQYLFNLKTTSSQEAIRMWRRNVKERWNYKCAYCGSKKELTIDHVVPRCKGGTDFTKNVVCCCHSCNQSKAHSPWEEWYLSQDFFSLKNYNRIINWMKPDPPQNLFAYRPRRNNAT
;
A
#
# COMPACT_ATOMS: atom_id res chain seq x y z
N MET A 1 1.63 12.49 -9.05
CA MET A 1 2.89 12.42 -8.29
C MET A 1 3.29 10.98 -8.06
N GLU A 2 4.57 10.71 -8.19
CA GLU A 2 5.07 9.36 -8.00
C GLU A 2 5.13 9.00 -6.51
N ILE A 3 4.64 7.79 -6.17
CA ILE A 3 4.70 7.33 -4.80
C ILE A 3 5.98 6.52 -4.59
N LEU A 4 6.66 6.77 -3.49
CA LEU A 4 7.88 6.06 -3.16
C LEU A 4 7.58 4.79 -2.37
N SER A 5 8.55 3.89 -2.27
CA SER A 5 8.32 2.54 -1.77
C SER A 5 8.14 2.45 -0.26
N SER A 6 8.53 3.48 0.49
CA SER A 6 8.37 3.53 1.94
C SER A 6 8.56 4.96 2.41
N PRO A 7 8.16 5.28 3.66
CA PRO A 7 8.41 6.63 4.18
C PRO A 7 9.89 7.00 4.17
N ARG A 8 10.78 6.04 4.40
CA ARG A 8 12.22 6.30 4.42
C ARG A 8 12.73 6.82 3.09
N GLN A 9 12.14 6.39 2.00
CA GLN A 9 12.58 6.81 0.67
C GLN A 9 12.36 8.30 0.45
N TYR A 10 11.41 8.90 1.14
CA TYR A 10 11.19 10.34 1.03
C TYR A 10 12.35 11.13 1.62
N LEU A 11 12.97 10.58 2.67
CA LEU A 11 14.18 11.17 3.23
C LEU A 11 15.39 10.89 2.32
N PHE A 12 15.50 9.65 1.88
CA PHE A 12 16.59 9.20 1.03
C PHE A 12 16.68 10.03 -0.25
N ASN A 13 15.53 10.30 -0.86
CA ASN A 13 15.46 11.05 -2.11
C ASN A 13 15.35 12.56 -1.88
N LEU A 14 15.63 13.00 -0.67
CA LEU A 14 15.70 14.43 -0.31
C LEU A 14 14.38 15.17 -0.62
N LYS A 15 13.25 14.47 -0.55
CA LYS A 15 11.95 15.12 -0.68
C LYS A 15 11.66 15.96 0.55
N THR A 16 12.24 15.57 1.68
CA THR A 16 12.13 16.29 2.93
C THR A 16 13.29 15.89 3.83
N THR A 17 13.56 16.69 4.85
CA THR A 17 14.59 16.36 5.84
C THR A 17 13.98 15.95 7.17
N SER A 18 12.62 15.92 7.26
CA SER A 18 11.92 15.61 8.50
C SER A 18 11.26 14.25 8.40
N SER A 19 11.50 13.38 9.39
CA SER A 19 10.86 12.07 9.44
C SER A 19 9.35 12.18 9.52
N GLN A 20 8.84 13.14 10.29
CA GLN A 20 7.40 13.34 10.41
C GLN A 20 6.79 13.79 9.10
N GLU A 21 7.47 14.67 8.40
CA GLU A 21 6.99 15.13 7.10
C GLU A 21 7.04 14.00 6.08
N ALA A 22 8.07 13.15 6.14
CA ALA A 22 8.18 11.99 5.26
C ALA A 22 6.96 11.09 5.42
N ILE A 23 6.55 10.82 6.65
CA ILE A 23 5.37 9.99 6.91
C ILE A 23 4.10 10.66 6.36
N ARG A 24 3.96 11.97 6.57
CA ARG A 24 2.79 12.69 6.06
C ARG A 24 2.72 12.65 4.53
N MET A 25 3.86 12.86 3.87
CA MET A 25 3.91 12.83 2.41
C MET A 25 3.55 11.44 1.89
N TRP A 26 4.10 10.41 2.52
CA TRP A 26 3.85 9.03 2.15
C TRP A 26 2.36 8.69 2.30
N ARG A 27 1.78 9.02 3.44
CA ARG A 27 0.36 8.75 3.68
C ARG A 27 -0.53 9.45 2.66
N ARG A 28 -0.22 10.71 2.36
CA ARG A 28 -0.99 11.47 1.39
C ARG A 28 -0.89 10.81 0.02
N ASN A 29 0.31 10.39 -0.37
CA ASN A 29 0.50 9.79 -1.69
C ASN A 29 -0.19 8.43 -1.79
N VAL A 30 -0.24 7.65 -0.72
CA VAL A 30 -1.00 6.40 -0.71
C VAL A 30 -2.49 6.70 -0.94
N LYS A 31 -3.02 7.69 -0.22
CA LYS A 31 -4.43 8.04 -0.37
C LYS A 31 -4.72 8.50 -1.79
N GLU A 32 -3.83 9.30 -2.38
CA GLU A 32 -3.99 9.75 -3.76
C GLU A 32 -4.06 8.59 -4.74
N ARG A 33 -3.18 7.61 -4.57
CA ARG A 33 -3.15 6.45 -5.47
C ARG A 33 -4.41 5.61 -5.35
N TRP A 34 -5.09 5.64 -4.22
CA TRP A 34 -6.35 4.95 -4.02
C TRP A 34 -7.54 5.87 -4.28
N ASN A 35 -7.31 7.02 -4.89
CA ASN A 35 -8.33 7.99 -5.28
C ASN A 35 -9.17 8.47 -4.09
N TYR A 36 -8.54 8.52 -2.92
CA TYR A 36 -9.19 8.95 -1.68
C TYR A 36 -10.45 8.14 -1.40
N LYS A 37 -10.36 6.84 -1.59
CA LYS A 37 -11.44 5.89 -1.30
C LYS A 37 -10.87 4.73 -0.51
N CYS A 38 -11.69 4.20 0.41
CA CYS A 38 -11.32 3.01 1.15
C CYS A 38 -11.13 1.85 0.16
N ALA A 39 -10.01 1.14 0.28
CA ALA A 39 -9.71 0.03 -0.61
C ALA A 39 -10.72 -1.11 -0.46
N TYR A 40 -11.34 -1.22 0.71
CA TYR A 40 -12.26 -2.32 1.00
C TYR A 40 -13.71 -1.98 0.66
N CYS A 41 -14.23 -0.87 1.17
CA CYS A 41 -15.64 -0.54 1.01
C CYS A 41 -15.92 0.64 0.08
N GLY A 42 -14.90 1.38 -0.32
CA GLY A 42 -15.08 2.51 -1.21
C GLY A 42 -15.50 3.81 -0.56
N SER A 43 -15.63 3.84 0.76
CA SER A 43 -16.01 5.06 1.48
C SER A 43 -14.96 6.15 1.30
N LYS A 44 -15.41 7.39 1.26
CA LYS A 44 -14.52 8.55 1.18
C LYS A 44 -14.36 9.25 2.53
N LYS A 45 -14.93 8.68 3.59
CA LYS A 45 -14.97 9.35 4.89
C LYS A 45 -13.90 8.79 5.82
N GLU A 46 -13.30 9.70 6.60
CA GLU A 46 -12.36 9.33 7.66
C GLU A 46 -11.30 8.36 7.18
N LEU A 47 -10.60 8.77 6.14
CA LEU A 47 -9.60 7.91 5.51
C LEU A 47 -8.33 7.87 6.34
N THR A 48 -7.79 6.67 6.49
CA THR A 48 -6.55 6.39 7.19
C THR A 48 -5.69 5.49 6.31
N ILE A 49 -4.56 5.06 6.85
CA ILE A 49 -3.68 4.11 6.18
C ILE A 49 -3.74 2.81 6.98
N ASP A 50 -3.98 1.70 6.28
CA ASP A 50 -4.06 0.38 6.90
C ASP A 50 -2.92 -0.49 6.40
N HIS A 51 -2.23 -1.16 7.31
CA HIS A 51 -1.26 -2.19 6.95
C HIS A 51 -2.06 -3.45 6.65
N VAL A 52 -2.08 -3.88 5.38
CA VAL A 52 -2.87 -5.04 4.97
C VAL A 52 -2.47 -6.25 5.80
N VAL A 53 -1.16 -6.52 5.88
CA VAL A 53 -0.63 -7.44 6.86
C VAL A 53 -0.20 -6.60 8.06
N PRO A 54 -0.84 -6.80 9.23
CA PRO A 54 -0.55 -5.96 10.39
C PRO A 54 0.92 -6.06 10.81
N ARG A 55 1.45 -4.96 11.34
CA ARG A 55 2.84 -4.94 11.78
C ARG A 55 3.12 -6.00 12.83
N CYS A 56 2.20 -6.23 13.75
CA CYS A 56 2.35 -7.25 14.78
C CYS A 56 2.34 -8.67 14.21
N LYS A 57 1.97 -8.83 12.95
CA LYS A 57 1.98 -10.12 12.26
C LYS A 57 3.07 -10.19 11.21
N GLY A 58 4.07 -9.32 11.32
CA GLY A 58 5.20 -9.32 10.40
C GLY A 58 5.04 -8.40 9.20
N GLY A 59 4.00 -7.58 9.18
CA GLY A 59 3.80 -6.64 8.07
C GLY A 59 4.82 -5.52 8.09
N THR A 60 5.12 -4.99 6.90
CA THR A 60 6.13 -3.96 6.71
C THR A 60 5.48 -2.59 6.52
N ASP A 61 6.33 -1.55 6.54
CA ASP A 61 5.93 -0.19 6.21
C ASP A 61 6.14 0.12 4.73
N PHE A 62 6.32 -0.89 3.91
CA PHE A 62 6.44 -0.68 2.47
C PHE A 62 5.09 -0.28 1.88
N THR A 63 5.14 0.59 0.88
CA THR A 63 3.95 1.08 0.20
C THR A 63 3.04 -0.07 -0.25
N LYS A 64 3.63 -1.17 -0.71
CA LYS A 64 2.85 -2.31 -1.22
C LYS A 64 2.14 -3.10 -0.12
N ASN A 65 2.40 -2.78 1.15
CA ASN A 65 1.69 -3.41 2.26
C ASN A 65 0.65 -2.49 2.89
N VAL A 66 0.45 -1.28 2.36
CA VAL A 66 -0.52 -0.37 2.95
C VAL A 66 -1.53 0.07 1.91
N VAL A 67 -2.75 0.32 2.36
CA VAL A 67 -3.82 0.80 1.49
C VAL A 67 -4.54 1.94 2.19
N CYS A 68 -5.28 2.72 1.40
CA CYS A 68 -6.18 3.71 1.95
C CYS A 68 -7.38 2.99 2.53
N CYS A 69 -7.77 3.32 3.75
CA CYS A 69 -8.81 2.58 4.46
C CYS A 69 -9.61 3.54 5.32
N CYS A 70 -10.93 3.43 5.30
CA CYS A 70 -11.76 4.24 6.18
C CYS A 70 -11.61 3.74 7.61
N HIS A 71 -11.89 4.64 8.56
CA HIS A 71 -11.75 4.34 9.97
C HIS A 71 -12.56 3.11 10.39
N SER A 72 -13.79 3.00 9.90
CA SER A 72 -14.66 1.86 10.20
C SER A 72 -14.03 0.53 9.81
N CYS A 73 -13.55 0.45 8.57
CA CYS A 73 -12.94 -0.79 8.10
C CYS A 73 -11.65 -1.08 8.87
N ASN A 74 -10.88 -0.03 9.18
CA ASN A 74 -9.63 -0.20 9.91
C ASN A 74 -9.89 -0.78 11.29
N GLN A 75 -10.88 -0.27 12.00
CA GLN A 75 -11.24 -0.78 13.32
C GLN A 75 -11.80 -2.19 13.25
N SER A 76 -12.68 -2.43 12.29
CA SER A 76 -13.32 -3.76 12.14
C SER A 76 -12.29 -4.83 11.80
N LYS A 77 -11.37 -4.50 10.91
CA LYS A 77 -10.33 -5.44 10.50
C LYS A 77 -9.34 -5.71 11.63
N ALA A 78 -8.95 -4.67 12.34
CA ALA A 78 -7.97 -4.78 13.42
C ALA A 78 -6.75 -5.58 12.97
N HIS A 79 -6.38 -6.63 13.71
CA HIS A 79 -5.22 -7.47 13.40
C HIS A 79 -5.60 -8.79 12.74
N SER A 80 -6.82 -8.89 12.24
CA SER A 80 -7.30 -10.11 11.60
C SER A 80 -6.58 -10.36 10.28
N PRO A 81 -6.47 -11.62 9.84
CA PRO A 81 -6.02 -11.90 8.48
C PRO A 81 -6.95 -11.19 7.52
N TRP A 82 -6.38 -10.36 6.64
CA TRP A 82 -7.20 -9.45 5.85
C TRP A 82 -8.15 -10.15 4.88
N GLU A 83 -7.72 -11.27 4.32
CA GLU A 83 -8.56 -11.97 3.34
C GLU A 83 -9.78 -12.58 4.01
N GLU A 84 -9.59 -13.22 5.16
CA GLU A 84 -10.72 -13.80 5.90
C GLU A 84 -11.68 -12.72 6.34
N TRP A 85 -11.14 -11.63 6.89
CA TRP A 85 -11.97 -10.52 7.32
C TRP A 85 -12.76 -9.93 6.16
N TYR A 86 -12.06 -9.67 5.04
CA TYR A 86 -12.69 -9.01 3.90
C TYR A 86 -13.77 -9.88 3.27
N LEU A 87 -13.48 -11.18 3.11
CA LEU A 87 -14.45 -12.10 2.53
C LEU A 87 -15.75 -12.19 3.33
N SER A 88 -15.68 -11.91 4.64
CA SER A 88 -16.87 -11.99 5.50
C SER A 88 -17.69 -10.72 5.52
N GLN A 89 -17.25 -9.66 4.84
CA GLN A 89 -17.96 -8.39 4.89
C GLN A 89 -19.07 -8.30 3.83
N ASP A 90 -20.17 -7.63 4.18
CA ASP A 90 -21.27 -7.42 3.24
C ASP A 90 -20.83 -6.65 2.00
N PHE A 91 -19.85 -5.77 2.17
CA PHE A 91 -19.38 -4.92 1.09
C PHE A 91 -18.23 -5.54 0.31
N PHE A 92 -17.94 -6.81 0.50
CA PHE A 92 -16.86 -7.47 -0.24
C PHE A 92 -17.04 -7.26 -1.74
N SER A 93 -15.94 -6.93 -2.43
CA SER A 93 -15.93 -6.73 -3.86
C SER A 93 -14.75 -7.49 -4.45
N LEU A 94 -15.04 -8.39 -5.36
CA LEU A 94 -13.98 -9.15 -6.02
C LEU A 94 -13.05 -8.21 -6.80
N LYS A 95 -13.61 -7.17 -7.40
CA LYS A 95 -12.82 -6.18 -8.11
C LYS A 95 -11.82 -5.52 -7.18
N ASN A 96 -12.27 -5.09 -6.01
CA ASN A 96 -11.39 -4.44 -5.04
C ASN A 96 -10.40 -5.43 -4.44
N TYR A 97 -10.84 -6.66 -4.19
CA TYR A 97 -9.98 -7.71 -3.71
C TYR A 97 -8.80 -7.92 -4.67
N ASN A 98 -9.10 -8.05 -5.95
CA ASN A 98 -8.05 -8.24 -6.95
C ASN A 98 -7.15 -7.03 -7.06
N ARG A 99 -7.70 -5.84 -6.88
CA ARG A 99 -6.90 -4.62 -6.89
C ARG A 99 -5.91 -4.60 -5.75
N ILE A 100 -6.34 -5.03 -4.56
CA ILE A 100 -5.45 -5.11 -3.40
C ILE A 100 -4.35 -6.15 -3.64
N ILE A 101 -4.72 -7.32 -4.16
CA ILE A 101 -3.75 -8.36 -4.48
C ILE A 101 -2.70 -7.84 -5.45
N ASN A 102 -3.14 -7.17 -6.52
CA ASN A 102 -2.22 -6.62 -7.51
C ASN A 102 -1.33 -5.53 -6.91
N TRP A 103 -1.88 -4.72 -6.03
CA TRP A 103 -1.13 -3.67 -5.35
C TRP A 103 -0.01 -4.25 -4.50
N MET A 104 -0.27 -5.38 -3.86
CA MET A 104 0.68 -6.00 -2.93
C MET A 104 1.78 -6.79 -3.63
N LYS A 105 1.63 -7.05 -4.92
CA LYS A 105 2.65 -7.84 -5.64
C LYS A 105 3.98 -7.10 -5.68
N PRO A 106 5.09 -7.81 -5.48
CA PRO A 106 6.41 -7.19 -5.61
C PRO A 106 6.66 -6.78 -7.05
N ASP A 107 7.60 -5.86 -7.23
CA ASP A 107 7.98 -5.43 -8.56
C ASP A 107 8.58 -6.60 -9.34
N PRO A 108 8.43 -6.60 -10.67
CA PRO A 108 9.03 -7.65 -11.49
C PRO A 108 10.54 -7.73 -11.30
N PRO A 109 11.12 -8.92 -11.36
CA PRO A 109 12.56 -9.07 -11.15
C PRO A 109 13.43 -8.22 -12.07
N GLN A 110 12.98 -7.97 -13.31
CA GLN A 110 13.78 -7.18 -14.23
C GLN A 110 13.98 -5.76 -13.72
N ASN A 111 13.12 -5.28 -12.85
CA ASN A 111 13.30 -3.96 -12.29
C ASN A 111 14.46 -3.90 -11.31
N LEU A 112 14.86 -5.06 -10.80
CA LEU A 112 16.00 -5.15 -9.92
C LEU A 112 17.30 -5.03 -10.69
N PHE A 113 17.23 -5.33 -11.98
CA PHE A 113 18.39 -5.34 -12.80
C PHE A 113 18.29 -4.29 -13.85
N ALA A 114 17.76 -3.26 -13.51
CA ALA A 114 17.65 -2.18 -14.46
C ALA A 114 18.97 -1.99 -15.16
N TYR A 115 19.80 -2.91 -15.01
CA TYR A 115 21.04 -2.95 -15.65
C TYR A 115 21.20 -4.23 -16.35
N ARG A 116 21.04 -5.23 -16.93
CA ARG A 116 21.33 -6.34 -17.55
C ARG A 116 21.23 -6.66 -18.76
N PRO A 117 21.62 -6.76 -18.53
CA PRO A 117 21.64 -6.92 -19.45
C PRO A 117 21.89 -7.52 -20.34
N ARG A 118 22.12 -7.97 -20.26
CA ARG A 118 22.34 -8.33 -20.86
C ARG A 118 22.04 -9.00 -21.61
N ARG A 119 21.86 -9.42 -21.53
CA ARG A 119 21.61 -9.94 -22.09
C ARG A 119 21.24 -10.19 -22.84
N ASN A 120 21.04 -10.39 -22.58
CA ASN A 120 20.75 -10.58 -23.21
C ASN A 120 20.22 -10.70 -23.68
N ASN A 121 20.19 -10.89 -23.68
CA ASN A 121 19.76 -10.91 -24.09
C ASN A 121 19.17 -11.07 -24.31
N ALA A 122 19.23 -11.43 -24.47
CA ALA A 122 18.71 -11.34 -24.54
C ALA A 122 18.21 -11.42 -24.52
N THR A 123 18.19 -11.54 -24.27
CA THR A 123 17.83 -11.23 -24.12
C THR A 123 17.81 -11.12 -24.06
#